data_54b959b228ade433b3cdfafde2452fcb
#
_entry.id   54b959b228ade433b3cdfafde2452fcb
#
_cell.length_a   1.000
_cell.length_b   1.000
_cell.length_c   1.000
_cell.angle_alpha   90.00
_cell.angle_beta   90.00
_cell.angle_gamma   90.00
#
_symmetry.space_group_name_H-M   'P 1'
#
loop_
_entity.id
_entity.type
_entity.pdbx_description
1 polymer ?
#
loop_
_entity_poly.entity_id
_entity_poly.type
_entity_poly.pdbx_seq_one_letter_code
_entity_poly.pdbx_strand_id
1 'polypeptide(L)'
;MGAVLVLFNVIGYFRYTTVSVNDIHLEDDLPTIISEEEFWENAYSRTNEPLEPYLQRLTELVSKKMLLIDEKYTKPTIYENWILWIYSHSIGYYEWSNTKRAVRLGGGYCSQHAIVFNNILREQGVQSRIIKLGGHVLNEVLIDGEWKVYDADYNLVFDVSLKELENNSIKVYQAYLRAGRPEDEAKHWQNVFATDADNWHYKKTRTSREEKYYIEVAALSLVWVIPVILILLGIGMRKRV
;
A
#
# COMPACT_ATOMS: atom_id res chain seq x y z
N MET A 1 24.65 -22.84 9.82
CA MET A 1 23.35 -22.21 9.49
C MET A 1 23.35 -20.73 9.83
N GLY A 2 23.60 -20.29 11.07
CA GLY A 2 23.54 -18.86 11.45
C GLY A 2 24.37 -17.91 10.57
N ALA A 3 25.60 -18.27 10.21
CA ALA A 3 26.44 -17.46 9.36
C ALA A 3 25.87 -17.25 7.94
N VAL A 4 25.19 -18.24 7.38
CA VAL A 4 24.52 -18.14 6.07
C VAL A 4 23.35 -17.16 6.14
N LEU A 5 22.56 -17.19 7.22
CA LEU A 5 21.46 -16.24 7.42
C LEU A 5 21.96 -14.81 7.63
N VAL A 6 23.09 -14.61 8.32
CA VAL A 6 23.75 -13.28 8.41
C VAL A 6 24.15 -12.79 7.02
N LEU A 7 24.72 -13.66 6.20
CA LEU A 7 25.11 -13.29 4.85
C LEU A 7 23.88 -12.86 4.00
N PHE A 8 22.77 -13.58 4.10
CA PHE A 8 21.52 -13.18 3.43
C PHE A 8 21.07 -11.79 3.88
N ASN A 9 21.06 -11.53 5.17
CA ASN A 9 20.67 -10.22 5.69
C ASN A 9 21.59 -9.09 5.21
N VAL A 10 22.90 -9.34 5.14
CA VAL A 10 23.89 -8.37 4.63
C VAL A 10 23.63 -8.09 3.14
N ILE A 11 23.43 -9.15 2.34
CA ILE A 11 23.11 -9.00 0.91
C ILE A 11 21.80 -8.19 0.76
N GLY A 12 20.77 -8.53 1.53
CA GLY A 12 19.47 -7.86 1.49
C GLY A 12 19.53 -6.40 1.90
N TYR A 13 20.42 -6.04 2.83
CA TYR A 13 20.62 -4.64 3.23
C TYR A 13 21.09 -3.76 2.06
N PHE A 14 21.87 -4.33 1.14
CA PHE A 14 22.38 -3.62 -0.04
C PHE A 14 21.54 -3.83 -1.32
N ARG A 15 20.60 -4.78 -1.29
CA ARG A 15 19.76 -5.12 -2.44
C ARG A 15 18.29 -5.02 -2.07
N TYR A 16 17.77 -3.80 -2.03
CA TYR A 16 16.33 -3.60 -1.93
C TYR A 16 15.67 -3.87 -3.27
N THR A 17 14.57 -4.62 -3.23
CA THR A 17 13.70 -4.74 -4.39
C THR A 17 12.93 -3.44 -4.55
N THR A 18 13.11 -2.77 -5.68
CA THR A 18 12.27 -1.68 -6.14
C THR A 18 11.62 -2.13 -7.43
N VAL A 19 10.37 -1.73 -7.64
CA VAL A 19 9.73 -1.94 -8.94
C VAL A 19 10.30 -0.93 -9.91
N SER A 20 10.80 -1.41 -11.04
CA SER A 20 11.20 -0.54 -12.14
C SER A 20 10.06 -0.48 -13.17
N VAL A 21 10.00 0.61 -13.92
CA VAL A 21 9.06 0.77 -15.03
C VAL A 21 9.18 -0.37 -16.04
N ASN A 22 10.38 -0.93 -16.20
CA ASN A 22 10.64 -2.06 -17.11
C ASN A 22 10.02 -3.39 -16.63
N ASP A 23 9.63 -3.48 -15.36
CA ASP A 23 8.97 -4.66 -14.78
C ASP A 23 7.45 -4.66 -15.02
N ILE A 24 6.93 -3.56 -15.61
CA ILE A 24 5.51 -3.35 -15.78
C ILE A 24 5.18 -3.42 -17.26
N HIS A 25 4.41 -4.44 -17.63
CA HIS A 25 3.76 -4.49 -18.93
C HIS A 25 2.51 -3.59 -18.91
N LEU A 26 2.73 -2.27 -18.95
CA LEU A 26 1.65 -1.30 -19.17
C LEU A 26 1.53 -1.09 -20.68
N GLU A 27 0.38 -1.37 -21.23
CA GLU A 27 0.08 -1.13 -22.65
C GLU A 27 -0.11 0.35 -22.97
N ASP A 28 -0.29 1.23 -21.98
CA ASP A 28 -0.62 2.64 -22.16
C ASP A 28 0.23 3.56 -21.29
N ASP A 29 0.37 4.80 -21.73
CA ASP A 29 1.11 5.95 -21.18
C ASP A 29 1.64 5.79 -19.75
N LEU A 30 2.94 5.58 -19.66
CA LEU A 30 3.63 5.43 -18.37
C LEU A 30 3.31 6.64 -17.46
N PRO A 31 2.72 6.41 -16.28
CA PRO A 31 2.48 7.50 -15.35
C PRO A 31 3.80 8.17 -14.97
N THR A 32 3.76 9.46 -14.71
CA THR A 32 4.94 10.18 -14.20
C THR A 32 5.28 9.61 -12.83
N ILE A 33 6.39 8.87 -12.75
CA ILE A 33 6.84 8.27 -11.50
C ILE A 33 7.71 9.27 -10.77
N ILE A 34 7.35 9.58 -9.54
CA ILE A 34 8.15 10.42 -8.65
C ILE A 34 9.13 9.58 -7.82
N SER A 35 10.24 10.19 -7.39
CA SER A 35 11.22 9.55 -6.53
C SER A 35 10.66 9.29 -5.11
N GLU A 36 11.31 8.40 -4.32
CA GLU A 36 10.95 8.22 -2.91
C GLU A 36 11.18 9.52 -2.12
N GLU A 37 12.24 10.25 -2.42
CA GLU A 37 12.58 11.52 -1.78
C GLU A 37 11.51 12.58 -2.04
N GLU A 38 11.16 12.81 -3.30
CA GLU A 38 10.10 13.74 -3.70
C GLU A 38 8.76 13.40 -3.06
N PHE A 39 8.42 12.09 -2.97
CA PHE A 39 7.23 11.63 -2.29
C PHE A 39 7.23 12.08 -0.82
N TRP A 40 8.28 11.77 -0.05
CA TRP A 40 8.32 12.08 1.38
C TRP A 40 8.42 13.56 1.68
N GLU A 41 9.06 14.37 0.85
CA GLU A 41 9.08 15.83 0.96
C GLU A 41 7.67 16.45 0.87
N ASN A 42 6.76 15.77 0.17
CA ASN A 42 5.43 16.27 -0.11
C ASN A 42 4.28 15.46 0.50
N ALA A 43 4.53 14.32 1.16
CA ALA A 43 3.50 13.43 1.67
C ALA A 43 2.72 13.97 2.88
N TYR A 44 3.34 14.88 3.64
CA TYR A 44 2.71 15.44 4.84
C TYR A 44 2.10 16.82 4.58
N SER A 45 1.09 17.18 5.39
CA SER A 45 0.46 18.50 5.29
C SER A 45 1.47 19.60 5.64
N ARG A 46 1.41 20.70 4.90
CA ARG A 46 2.22 21.89 5.16
C ARG A 46 1.59 22.75 6.25
N THR A 47 2.38 23.62 6.88
CA THR A 47 1.87 24.55 7.87
C THR A 47 0.73 25.39 7.28
N ASN A 48 -0.44 25.37 7.94
CA ASN A 48 -1.65 26.07 7.52
C ASN A 48 -2.24 25.61 6.17
N GLU A 49 -1.87 24.45 5.66
CA GLU A 49 -2.51 23.88 4.46
C GLU A 49 -3.94 23.41 4.81
N PRO A 50 -4.97 23.88 4.07
CA PRO A 50 -6.32 23.36 4.27
C PRO A 50 -6.40 21.86 3.95
N LEU A 51 -7.31 21.16 4.64
CA LEU A 51 -7.38 19.69 4.55
C LEU A 51 -7.67 19.19 3.13
N GLU A 52 -8.64 19.77 2.43
CA GLU A 52 -9.03 19.30 1.09
C GLU A 52 -7.91 19.43 0.03
N PRO A 53 -7.24 20.59 -0.12
CA PRO A 53 -6.05 20.70 -0.98
C PRO A 53 -4.95 19.70 -0.63
N TYR A 54 -4.71 19.47 0.67
CA TYR A 54 -3.77 18.46 1.11
C TYR A 54 -4.16 17.05 0.67
N LEU A 55 -5.42 16.67 0.86
CA LEU A 55 -5.93 15.35 0.47
C LEU A 55 -5.85 15.14 -1.04
N GLN A 56 -6.18 16.15 -1.83
CA GLN A 56 -6.05 16.09 -3.30
C GLN A 56 -4.58 15.87 -3.70
N ARG A 57 -3.66 16.64 -3.12
CA ARG A 57 -2.21 16.49 -3.36
C ARG A 57 -1.70 15.11 -2.92
N LEU A 58 -2.11 14.61 -1.75
CA LEU A 58 -1.71 13.28 -1.30
C LEU A 58 -2.23 12.16 -2.21
N THR A 59 -3.47 12.29 -2.70
CA THR A 59 -4.06 11.35 -3.67
C THR A 59 -3.20 11.29 -4.93
N GLU A 60 -2.83 12.45 -5.49
CA GLU A 60 -1.96 12.56 -6.65
C GLU A 60 -0.57 11.98 -6.39
N LEU A 61 0.04 12.27 -5.22
CA LEU A 61 1.36 11.76 -4.85
C LEU A 61 1.37 10.24 -4.75
N VAL A 62 0.35 9.64 -4.13
CA VAL A 62 0.26 8.18 -4.02
C VAL A 62 0.10 7.56 -5.40
N SER A 63 -0.77 8.09 -6.24
CA SER A 63 -0.96 7.61 -7.61
C SER A 63 0.32 7.70 -8.45
N LYS A 64 1.08 8.80 -8.34
CA LYS A 64 2.34 9.00 -9.06
C LYS A 64 3.49 8.15 -8.53
N LYS A 65 3.46 7.77 -7.25
CA LYS A 65 4.53 6.98 -6.62
C LYS A 65 4.31 5.50 -6.71
N MET A 66 3.06 5.06 -6.58
CA MET A 66 2.69 3.67 -6.51
C MET A 66 2.16 3.20 -7.86
N LEU A 67 2.78 2.19 -8.43
CA LEU A 67 2.32 1.60 -9.69
C LEU A 67 1.41 0.42 -9.42
N LEU A 68 0.38 0.24 -10.25
CA LEU A 68 -0.44 -0.97 -10.20
C LEU A 68 0.36 -2.14 -10.75
N ILE A 69 0.74 -3.07 -9.88
CA ILE A 69 1.60 -4.20 -10.22
C ILE A 69 1.08 -5.52 -9.64
N ASP A 70 1.44 -6.62 -10.30
CA ASP A 70 1.14 -7.98 -9.86
C ASP A 70 1.78 -8.29 -8.50
N GLU A 71 1.08 -9.07 -7.68
CA GLU A 71 1.51 -9.49 -6.34
C GLU A 71 2.87 -10.19 -6.29
N LYS A 72 3.29 -10.84 -7.38
CA LYS A 72 4.59 -11.51 -7.43
C LYS A 72 5.76 -10.56 -7.22
N TYR A 73 5.58 -9.27 -7.54
CA TYR A 73 6.59 -8.22 -7.35
C TYR A 73 6.51 -7.55 -5.98
N THR A 74 5.43 -7.76 -5.22
CA THR A 74 5.23 -7.12 -3.91
C THR A 74 5.81 -7.93 -2.76
N LYS A 75 6.01 -9.24 -2.95
CA LYS A 75 6.51 -10.14 -1.90
C LYS A 75 7.95 -9.82 -1.50
N PRO A 76 8.28 -9.87 -0.19
CA PRO A 76 9.65 -9.76 0.25
C PRO A 76 10.51 -10.89 -0.33
N THR A 77 11.73 -10.59 -0.73
CA THR A 77 12.69 -11.62 -1.16
C THR A 77 13.35 -12.31 0.04
N ILE A 78 13.89 -13.50 -0.17
CA ILE A 78 14.62 -14.24 0.88
C ILE A 78 15.82 -13.45 1.43
N TYR A 79 16.47 -12.66 0.59
CA TYR A 79 17.62 -11.85 0.98
C TYR A 79 17.20 -10.60 1.75
N GLU A 80 16.05 -10.03 1.42
CA GLU A 80 15.50 -8.85 2.09
C GLU A 80 15.07 -9.17 3.52
N ASN A 81 14.28 -10.23 3.69
CA ASN A 81 13.86 -10.73 5.00
C ASN A 81 13.34 -12.17 4.86
N TRP A 82 14.14 -13.16 5.18
CA TRP A 82 13.79 -14.58 5.03
C TRP A 82 12.57 -14.99 5.90
N ILE A 83 12.31 -14.30 7.02
CA ILE A 83 11.13 -14.55 7.87
C ILE A 83 9.87 -14.09 7.14
N LEU A 84 9.87 -12.87 6.62
CA LEU A 84 8.76 -12.34 5.86
C LEU A 84 8.60 -13.08 4.52
N TRP A 85 9.70 -13.54 3.92
CA TRP A 85 9.64 -14.37 2.73
C TRP A 85 8.88 -15.67 2.99
N ILE A 86 9.18 -16.40 4.07
CA ILE A 86 8.45 -17.62 4.47
C ILE A 86 6.98 -17.26 4.74
N TYR A 87 6.73 -16.22 5.52
CA TYR A 87 5.37 -15.78 5.86
C TYR A 87 4.56 -15.43 4.61
N SER A 88 5.11 -14.66 3.69
CA SER A 88 4.41 -14.23 2.48
C SER A 88 4.03 -15.39 1.56
N HIS A 89 4.83 -16.46 1.54
CA HIS A 89 4.51 -17.67 0.77
C HIS A 89 3.41 -18.52 1.41
N SER A 90 3.22 -18.40 2.74
CA SER A 90 2.17 -19.13 3.46
C SER A 90 0.79 -18.49 3.31
N ILE A 91 0.71 -17.17 3.05
CA ILE A 91 -0.56 -16.42 2.98
C ILE A 91 -1.04 -16.12 1.56
N GLY A 92 -0.27 -16.47 0.55
CA GLY A 92 -0.55 -16.19 -0.87
C GLY A 92 -0.32 -14.74 -1.24
N TYR A 93 -1.25 -13.86 -0.92
CA TYR A 93 -1.22 -12.42 -1.25
C TYR A 93 -0.50 -11.60 -0.17
N TYR A 94 0.41 -10.71 -0.58
CA TYR A 94 1.20 -9.89 0.34
C TYR A 94 1.14 -8.40 0.01
N GLU A 95 0.72 -7.61 0.99
CA GLU A 95 0.79 -6.15 0.98
C GLU A 95 1.62 -5.68 2.16
N TRP A 96 2.42 -4.66 2.00
CA TRP A 96 3.21 -4.07 3.06
C TRP A 96 2.35 -3.21 3.98
N SER A 97 2.36 -3.50 5.28
CA SER A 97 1.79 -2.63 6.31
C SER A 97 2.73 -1.48 6.67
N ASN A 98 4.03 -1.68 6.46
CA ASN A 98 5.05 -0.65 6.63
C ASN A 98 5.02 0.33 5.44
N THR A 99 4.50 1.52 5.68
CA THR A 99 4.32 2.57 4.66
C THR A 99 5.64 2.93 3.96
N LYS A 100 6.74 3.09 4.71
CA LYS A 100 8.05 3.41 4.13
C LYS A 100 8.52 2.32 3.18
N ARG A 101 8.28 1.05 3.55
CA ARG A 101 8.67 -0.08 2.69
C ARG A 101 7.79 -0.17 1.43
N ALA A 102 6.48 0.06 1.56
CA ALA A 102 5.56 0.11 0.43
C ALA A 102 5.93 1.22 -0.56
N VAL A 103 6.17 2.43 -0.08
CA VAL A 103 6.59 3.58 -0.89
C VAL A 103 7.94 3.34 -1.58
N ARG A 104 8.91 2.74 -0.87
CA ARG A 104 10.21 2.37 -1.46
C ARG A 104 10.05 1.31 -2.54
N LEU A 105 9.18 0.31 -2.35
CA LEU A 105 8.85 -0.67 -3.38
C LEU A 105 8.30 0.01 -4.63
N GLY A 106 7.42 0.98 -4.46
CA GLY A 106 6.87 1.79 -5.54
C GLY A 106 5.72 1.13 -6.29
N GLY A 107 5.04 0.16 -5.69
CA GLY A 107 3.89 -0.45 -6.36
C GLY A 107 3.11 -1.46 -5.51
N GLY A 108 1.98 -1.87 -6.04
CA GLY A 108 1.05 -2.82 -5.43
C GLY A 108 -0.30 -2.78 -6.10
N TYR A 109 -1.28 -3.52 -5.58
CA TYR A 109 -2.67 -3.40 -6.00
C TYR A 109 -3.33 -2.14 -5.41
N CYS A 110 -4.55 -1.83 -5.85
CA CYS A 110 -5.38 -0.76 -5.31
C CYS A 110 -5.41 -0.73 -3.77
N SER A 111 -5.44 -1.90 -3.15
CA SER A 111 -5.38 -2.03 -1.69
C SER A 111 -4.06 -1.54 -1.08
N GLN A 112 -2.92 -1.68 -1.76
CA GLN A 112 -1.65 -1.14 -1.29
C GLN A 112 -1.62 0.39 -1.37
N HIS A 113 -2.20 0.98 -2.43
CA HIS A 113 -2.39 2.43 -2.55
C HIS A 113 -3.25 2.96 -1.41
N ALA A 114 -4.39 2.31 -1.17
CA ALA A 114 -5.29 2.65 -0.08
C ALA A 114 -4.63 2.54 1.31
N ILE A 115 -3.78 1.54 1.54
CA ILE A 115 -3.02 1.38 2.79
C ILE A 115 -2.03 2.53 2.98
N VAL A 116 -1.25 2.87 1.96
CA VAL A 116 -0.26 3.97 2.04
C VAL A 116 -0.97 5.28 2.33
N PHE A 117 -2.01 5.61 1.59
CA PHE A 117 -2.82 6.80 1.78
C PHE A 117 -3.39 6.88 3.20
N ASN A 118 -4.07 5.84 3.65
CA ASN A 118 -4.68 5.77 4.98
C ASN A 118 -3.66 5.90 6.12
N ASN A 119 -2.50 5.26 6.00
CA ASN A 119 -1.48 5.30 7.04
C ASN A 119 -0.89 6.71 7.21
N ILE A 120 -0.61 7.40 6.10
CA ILE A 120 -0.11 8.77 6.13
C ILE A 120 -1.13 9.71 6.79
N LEU A 121 -2.41 9.58 6.46
CA LEU A 121 -3.48 10.37 7.08
C LEU A 121 -3.58 10.12 8.58
N ARG A 122 -3.49 8.86 9.01
CA ARG A 122 -3.54 8.50 10.43
C ARG A 122 -2.36 9.05 11.22
N GLU A 123 -1.16 9.05 10.64
CA GLU A 123 0.03 9.65 11.26
C GLU A 123 -0.17 11.15 11.54
N GLN A 124 -1.05 11.80 10.80
CA GLN A 124 -1.40 13.21 10.97
C GLN A 124 -2.71 13.44 11.76
N GLY A 125 -3.30 12.38 12.29
CA GLY A 125 -4.54 12.48 13.08
C GLY A 125 -5.80 12.73 12.24
N VAL A 126 -5.71 12.59 10.91
CA VAL A 126 -6.87 12.70 10.01
C VAL A 126 -7.69 11.41 10.06
N GLN A 127 -8.98 11.54 10.31
CA GLN A 127 -9.88 10.39 10.34
C GLN A 127 -10.13 9.86 8.93
N SER A 128 -9.67 8.64 8.68
CA SER A 128 -9.82 7.97 7.39
C SER A 128 -10.09 6.49 7.58
N ARG A 129 -10.66 5.85 6.57
CA ARG A 129 -10.92 4.41 6.54
C ARG A 129 -10.74 3.83 5.15
N ILE A 130 -10.34 2.57 5.10
CA ILE A 130 -10.25 1.81 3.85
C ILE A 130 -11.62 1.16 3.61
N ILE A 131 -12.11 1.28 2.40
CA ILE A 131 -13.34 0.63 1.94
C ILE A 131 -13.00 -0.35 0.82
N LYS A 132 -13.68 -1.49 0.82
CA LYS A 132 -13.53 -2.54 -0.18
C LYS A 132 -14.83 -2.69 -0.94
N LEU A 133 -14.75 -2.49 -2.24
CA LEU A 133 -15.83 -2.78 -3.19
C LEU A 133 -15.63 -4.17 -3.82
N GLY A 134 -16.58 -4.61 -4.59
CA GLY A 134 -16.47 -5.85 -5.37
C GLY A 134 -15.42 -5.74 -6.48
N GLY A 135 -14.14 -5.85 -6.12
CA GLY A 135 -13.01 -5.78 -7.06
C GLY A 135 -12.12 -4.55 -6.94
N HIS A 136 -12.44 -3.58 -6.07
CA HIS A 136 -11.62 -2.38 -5.86
C HIS A 136 -11.49 -2.03 -4.37
N VAL A 137 -10.41 -1.34 -4.02
CA VAL A 137 -10.13 -0.88 -2.65
C VAL A 137 -9.70 0.58 -2.68
N LEU A 138 -10.37 1.41 -1.91
CA LEU A 138 -10.14 2.84 -1.85
C LEU A 138 -10.37 3.39 -0.43
N ASN A 139 -10.40 4.71 -0.25
CA ASN A 139 -10.48 5.33 1.06
C ASN A 139 -11.71 6.24 1.17
N GLU A 140 -12.21 6.38 2.40
CA GLU A 140 -13.02 7.52 2.79
C GLU A 140 -12.31 8.32 3.87
N VAL A 141 -12.45 9.64 3.81
CA VAL A 141 -11.91 10.60 4.79
C VAL A 141 -13.06 11.40 5.37
N LEU A 142 -13.06 11.60 6.69
CA LEU A 142 -14.07 12.41 7.37
C LEU A 142 -13.67 13.88 7.33
N ILE A 143 -14.48 14.71 6.68
CA ILE A 143 -14.27 16.15 6.51
C ILE A 143 -15.57 16.86 6.94
N ASP A 144 -15.49 17.72 7.94
CA ASP A 144 -16.63 18.49 8.45
C ASP A 144 -17.87 17.64 8.83
N GLY A 145 -17.62 16.41 9.29
CA GLY A 145 -18.67 15.48 9.68
C GLY A 145 -19.22 14.60 8.55
N GLU A 146 -18.74 14.77 7.33
CA GLU A 146 -19.15 14.00 6.16
C GLU A 146 -18.00 13.12 5.62
N TRP A 147 -18.33 11.90 5.21
CA TRP A 147 -17.37 11.01 4.56
C TRP A 147 -17.27 11.31 3.08
N LYS A 148 -16.03 11.54 2.57
CA LYS A 148 -15.74 11.76 1.17
C LYS A 148 -14.81 10.68 0.64
N VAL A 149 -14.99 10.27 -0.62
CA VAL A 149 -14.26 9.15 -1.23
C VAL A 149 -13.01 9.63 -1.96
N TYR A 150 -11.91 8.92 -1.73
CA TYR A 150 -10.59 9.14 -2.35
C TYR A 150 -10.07 7.85 -2.95
N ASP A 151 -9.80 7.88 -4.24
CA ASP A 151 -9.20 6.78 -4.99
C ASP A 151 -7.76 7.11 -5.38
N ALA A 152 -6.84 6.71 -4.52
CA ALA A 152 -5.42 7.00 -4.68
C ALA A 152 -4.73 6.16 -5.77
N ASP A 153 -5.40 5.13 -6.29
CA ASP A 153 -4.91 4.34 -7.41
C ASP A 153 -5.07 5.11 -8.73
N TYR A 154 -6.23 5.73 -8.91
CA TYR A 154 -6.60 6.46 -10.12
C TYR A 154 -6.48 7.98 -10.00
N ASN A 155 -5.95 8.51 -8.91
CA ASN A 155 -5.89 9.95 -8.63
C ASN A 155 -7.27 10.63 -8.72
N LEU A 156 -8.29 10.00 -8.12
CA LEU A 156 -9.65 10.53 -8.14
C LEU A 156 -10.10 10.97 -6.74
N VAL A 157 -10.76 12.11 -6.70
CA VAL A 157 -11.41 12.66 -5.51
C VAL A 157 -12.89 12.84 -5.80
N PHE A 158 -13.72 12.26 -4.93
CA PHE A 158 -15.16 12.41 -4.98
C PHE A 158 -15.61 13.23 -3.78
N ASP A 159 -16.20 14.38 -4.05
CA ASP A 159 -16.71 15.28 -3.01
C ASP A 159 -18.07 14.80 -2.44
N VAL A 160 -18.19 13.49 -2.31
CA VAL A 160 -19.40 12.82 -1.83
C VAL A 160 -19.05 11.50 -1.15
N SER A 161 -19.97 10.96 -0.36
CA SER A 161 -19.82 9.66 0.28
C SER A 161 -19.97 8.49 -0.69
N LEU A 162 -19.43 7.32 -0.31
CA LEU A 162 -19.64 6.10 -1.07
C LEU A 162 -21.13 5.80 -1.29
N LYS A 163 -21.95 5.98 -0.26
CA LYS A 163 -23.41 5.76 -0.37
C LYS A 163 -24.07 6.63 -1.44
N GLU A 164 -23.59 7.86 -1.62
CA GLU A 164 -24.09 8.72 -2.69
C GLU A 164 -23.62 8.24 -4.06
N LEU A 165 -22.38 7.76 -4.17
CA LEU A 165 -21.85 7.19 -5.42
C LEU A 165 -22.58 5.91 -5.82
N GLU A 166 -22.95 5.05 -4.86
CA GLU A 166 -23.77 3.86 -5.09
C GLU A 166 -25.14 4.23 -5.67
N ASN A 167 -25.78 5.26 -5.12
CA ASN A 167 -27.08 5.74 -5.59
C ASN A 167 -26.99 6.53 -6.92
N ASN A 168 -25.82 7.05 -7.26
CA ASN A 168 -25.62 7.88 -8.45
C ASN A 168 -24.28 7.53 -9.13
N SER A 169 -24.16 6.29 -9.57
CA SER A 169 -22.93 5.75 -10.16
C SER A 169 -22.50 6.41 -11.47
N ILE A 170 -23.38 7.21 -12.09
CA ILE A 170 -23.02 8.02 -13.27
C ILE A 170 -21.91 9.04 -12.93
N LYS A 171 -21.85 9.52 -11.69
CA LYS A 171 -20.75 10.39 -11.23
C LYS A 171 -19.39 9.66 -11.29
N VAL A 172 -19.37 8.37 -10.98
CA VAL A 172 -18.17 7.51 -11.07
C VAL A 172 -17.73 7.41 -12.52
N TYR A 173 -18.62 7.01 -13.43
CA TYR A 173 -18.34 6.93 -14.85
C TYR A 173 -17.71 8.22 -15.40
N GLN A 174 -18.35 9.37 -15.09
CA GLN A 174 -17.87 10.67 -15.55
C GLN A 174 -16.51 11.04 -14.94
N ALA A 175 -16.21 10.64 -13.71
CA ALA A 175 -14.95 10.93 -13.06
C ALA A 175 -13.81 10.16 -13.72
N TYR A 176 -13.98 8.86 -13.97
CA TYR A 176 -12.99 8.03 -14.65
C TYR A 176 -12.74 8.49 -16.10
N LEU A 177 -13.79 8.87 -16.83
CA LEU A 177 -13.62 9.47 -18.18
C LEU A 177 -12.82 10.78 -18.14
N ARG A 178 -13.10 11.66 -17.16
CA ARG A 178 -12.34 12.93 -17.00
C ARG A 178 -10.88 12.69 -16.63
N ALA A 179 -10.59 11.59 -15.94
CA ALA A 179 -9.24 11.14 -15.65
C ALA A 179 -8.52 10.48 -16.84
N GLY A 180 -9.16 10.47 -18.03
CA GLY A 180 -8.59 9.93 -19.26
C GLY A 180 -8.68 8.40 -19.37
N ARG A 181 -9.52 7.75 -18.55
CA ARG A 181 -9.67 6.29 -18.64
C ARG A 181 -10.56 5.92 -19.83
N PRO A 182 -10.31 4.77 -20.47
CA PRO A 182 -11.15 4.24 -21.54
C PRO A 182 -12.61 4.10 -21.10
N GLU A 183 -13.53 4.20 -22.06
CA GLU A 183 -14.98 4.17 -21.78
C GLU A 183 -15.43 2.85 -21.14
N ASP A 184 -14.92 1.74 -21.59
CA ASP A 184 -15.20 0.41 -21.06
C ASP A 184 -14.71 0.26 -19.62
N GLU A 185 -13.54 0.79 -19.29
CA GLU A 185 -13.02 0.83 -17.94
C GLU A 185 -13.86 1.75 -17.04
N ALA A 186 -14.19 2.95 -17.49
CA ALA A 186 -15.08 3.87 -16.77
C ALA A 186 -16.45 3.23 -16.48
N LYS A 187 -16.99 2.47 -17.41
CA LYS A 187 -18.23 1.72 -17.26
C LYS A 187 -18.09 0.53 -16.30
N HIS A 188 -16.94 -0.14 -16.32
CA HIS A 188 -16.63 -1.19 -15.35
C HIS A 188 -16.67 -0.62 -13.92
N TRP A 189 -15.97 0.48 -13.66
CA TRP A 189 -15.96 1.12 -12.33
C TRP A 189 -17.32 1.67 -11.93
N GLN A 190 -18.10 2.22 -12.86
CA GLN A 190 -19.49 2.58 -12.60
C GLN A 190 -20.28 1.41 -12.04
N ASN A 191 -20.14 0.22 -12.61
CA ASN A 191 -20.84 -0.98 -12.15
C ASN A 191 -20.32 -1.47 -10.80
N VAL A 192 -19.01 -1.43 -10.57
CA VAL A 192 -18.39 -1.81 -9.28
C VAL A 192 -18.93 -0.94 -8.15
N PHE A 193 -19.04 0.37 -8.35
CA PHE A 193 -19.56 1.28 -7.33
C PHE A 193 -21.09 1.16 -7.15
N ALA A 194 -21.83 0.85 -8.21
CA ALA A 194 -23.29 0.70 -8.15
C ALA A 194 -23.74 -0.56 -7.41
N THR A 195 -22.86 -1.53 -7.23
CA THR A 195 -23.20 -2.82 -6.62
C THR A 195 -22.84 -2.80 -5.14
N ASP A 196 -23.83 -2.74 -4.27
CA ASP A 196 -23.64 -2.76 -2.82
C ASP A 196 -23.47 -4.17 -2.24
N ALA A 197 -23.81 -5.22 -3.01
CA ALA A 197 -23.86 -6.62 -2.54
C ALA A 197 -22.52 -7.12 -1.96
N ASP A 198 -21.39 -6.70 -2.56
CA ASP A 198 -20.05 -7.09 -2.15
C ASP A 198 -19.27 -5.95 -1.49
N ASN A 199 -19.92 -4.80 -1.27
CA ASN A 199 -19.29 -3.66 -0.63
C ASN A 199 -19.18 -3.88 0.88
N TRP A 200 -17.96 -3.87 1.38
CA TRP A 200 -17.67 -3.98 2.80
C TRP A 200 -17.75 -2.60 3.45
N HIS A 201 -19.00 -2.17 3.67
CA HIS A 201 -19.25 -0.95 4.39
C HIS A 201 -18.95 -1.11 5.87
N TYR A 202 -18.14 -0.29 6.42
CA TYR A 202 -18.19 0.24 7.78
C TYR A 202 -18.09 -0.71 8.99
N LYS A 203 -18.35 -2.00 8.87
CA LYS A 203 -18.39 -2.89 10.05
C LYS A 203 -17.03 -3.25 10.61
N LYS A 204 -15.97 -3.10 9.82
CA LYS A 204 -14.58 -3.24 10.27
C LYS A 204 -13.75 -2.23 9.51
N THR A 205 -13.70 -1.01 10.02
CA THR A 205 -12.56 -0.13 9.76
C THR A 205 -11.31 -0.81 10.32
N ARG A 206 -10.91 -1.89 9.70
CA ARG A 206 -9.56 -2.35 9.86
C ARG A 206 -8.71 -1.30 9.18
N THR A 207 -8.25 -0.39 9.99
CA THR A 207 -6.90 0.09 9.82
C THR A 207 -6.10 -1.16 9.56
N SER A 208 -5.88 -1.39 8.28
CA SER A 208 -5.44 -2.63 7.75
C SER A 208 -4.34 -3.22 8.62
N ARG A 209 -4.67 -4.30 9.34
CA ARG A 209 -3.64 -5.23 9.68
C ARG A 209 -2.64 -4.73 10.73
N GLU A 210 -3.12 -4.18 11.83
CA GLU A 210 -2.27 -3.97 13.00
C GLU A 210 -1.47 -5.23 13.32
N GLU A 211 -2.09 -6.41 13.27
CA GLU A 211 -1.41 -7.70 13.44
C GLU A 211 -0.25 -7.89 12.45
N LYS A 212 -0.45 -7.60 11.18
CA LYS A 212 0.59 -7.73 10.16
C LYS A 212 1.71 -6.71 10.34
N TYR A 213 1.39 -5.49 10.75
CA TYR A 213 2.39 -4.49 11.10
C TYR A 213 3.32 -5.01 12.20
N TYR A 214 2.78 -5.61 13.27
CA TYR A 214 3.59 -6.18 14.33
C TYR A 214 4.41 -7.39 13.86
N ILE A 215 3.89 -8.21 12.96
CA ILE A 215 4.65 -9.29 12.33
C ILE A 215 5.83 -8.72 11.53
N GLU A 216 5.60 -7.68 10.73
CA GLU A 216 6.67 -7.00 9.96
C GLU A 216 7.73 -6.41 10.89
N VAL A 217 7.33 -5.69 11.94
CA VAL A 217 8.25 -5.12 12.94
C VAL A 217 9.04 -6.21 13.66
N ALA A 218 8.38 -7.27 14.10
CA ALA A 218 9.04 -8.40 14.75
C ALA A 218 10.04 -9.09 13.79
N ALA A 219 9.65 -9.32 12.54
CA ALA A 219 10.51 -9.95 11.54
C ALA A 219 11.75 -9.11 11.23
N LEU A 220 11.64 -7.76 11.20
CA LEU A 220 12.79 -6.86 11.00
C LEU A 220 13.84 -7.00 12.13
N SER A 221 13.40 -7.29 13.35
CA SER A 221 14.29 -7.51 14.51
C SER A 221 14.81 -8.95 14.54
N LEU A 222 13.92 -9.92 14.40
CA LEU A 222 14.23 -11.34 14.52
C LEU A 222 15.15 -11.85 13.41
N VAL A 223 15.11 -11.26 12.24
CA VAL A 223 15.99 -11.60 11.12
C VAL A 223 17.48 -11.46 11.48
N TRP A 224 17.83 -10.58 12.41
CA TRP A 224 19.19 -10.40 12.94
C TRP A 224 19.44 -11.21 14.22
N VAL A 225 18.47 -11.27 15.13
CA VAL A 225 18.60 -11.92 16.45
C VAL A 225 18.76 -13.42 16.31
N ILE A 226 17.93 -14.08 15.50
CA ILE A 226 17.94 -15.54 15.34
C ILE A 226 19.30 -16.07 14.85
N PRO A 227 19.92 -15.52 13.77
CA PRO A 227 21.24 -15.98 13.34
C PRO A 227 22.33 -15.84 14.39
N VAL A 228 22.33 -14.75 15.16
CA VAL A 228 23.29 -14.53 16.26
C VAL A 228 23.14 -15.60 17.33
N ILE A 229 21.90 -15.90 17.77
CA ILE A 229 21.64 -16.97 18.73
C ILE A 229 22.13 -18.31 18.21
N LEU A 230 21.87 -18.64 16.96
CA LEU A 230 22.32 -19.91 16.36
C LEU A 230 23.86 -20.02 16.30
N ILE A 231 24.58 -18.92 16.06
CA ILE A 231 26.03 -18.90 16.09
C ILE A 231 26.53 -19.15 17.52
N LEU A 232 25.99 -18.45 18.50
CA LEU A 232 26.39 -18.59 19.91
C LEU A 232 26.15 -20.00 20.43
N LEU A 233 25.01 -20.60 20.14
CA LEU A 233 24.69 -21.98 20.48
C LEU A 233 25.69 -22.97 19.83
N GLY A 234 26.02 -22.76 18.56
CA GLY A 234 26.98 -23.59 17.83
C GLY A 234 28.40 -23.52 18.45
N ILE A 235 28.82 -22.35 18.90
CA ILE A 235 30.09 -22.17 19.60
C ILE A 235 30.07 -22.85 20.97
N GLY A 236 28.96 -22.69 21.71
CA GLY A 236 28.80 -23.31 23.03
C GLY A 236 28.82 -24.84 23.00
N MET A 237 28.24 -25.45 21.98
CA MET A 237 28.27 -26.90 21.80
C MET A 237 29.67 -27.42 21.45
N ARG A 238 30.45 -26.70 20.62
CA ARG A 238 31.82 -27.10 20.28
C ARG A 238 32.81 -27.08 21.47
N LYS A 239 32.53 -26.29 22.50
CA LYS A 239 33.37 -26.21 23.70
C LYS A 239 33.09 -27.33 24.69
N ARG A 240 32.05 -28.14 24.50
CA ARG A 240 31.65 -29.24 25.41
C ARG A 240 32.02 -30.63 24.89
N VAL A 241 32.56 -30.67 23.66
CA VAL A 241 33.17 -31.85 23.03
C VAL A 241 34.70 -31.72 23.07
#